data_fc7fe80b9e7351495ce5e26bfe071821
#
_entry.id   fc7fe80b9e7351495ce5e26bfe071821
#
_cell.length_a   1.000
_cell.length_b   1.000
_cell.length_c   1.000
_cell.angle_alpha   90.00
_cell.angle_beta   90.00
_cell.angle_gamma   90.00
#
_symmetry.space_group_name_H-M   'P 1'
#
loop_
_entity.id
_entity.type
_entity.pdbx_description
1 polymer ?
#
loop_
_entity_poly.entity_id
_entity_poly.type
_entity_poly.pdbx_seq_one_letter_code
_entity_poly.pdbx_strand_id
1 'polypeptide(L)' 'KPNDAEDWVKTSVSLRASTRRRLKTWAAEHDMRIQEVVDAALETYLGLNGGE' A
#
# COMPACT_ATOMS: atom_id res chain seq x y z
N LYS A 1 -2.65 -2.27 15.96
CA LYS A 1 -2.80 -2.11 14.56
C LYS A 1 -3.56 -3.29 13.96
N PRO A 2 -4.63 -3.01 13.23
CA PRO A 2 -5.53 -4.09 12.78
C PRO A 2 -4.84 -5.13 11.91
N ASN A 3 -3.90 -4.71 11.11
CA ASN A 3 -3.28 -5.65 10.19
C ASN A 3 -2.32 -6.62 10.85
N ASP A 4 -2.00 -6.38 12.10
CA ASP A 4 -1.08 -7.27 12.79
C ASP A 4 -1.64 -8.66 12.94
N ALA A 5 -2.95 -8.79 12.99
CA ALA A 5 -3.58 -10.07 13.21
C ALA A 5 -3.80 -10.86 11.93
N GLU A 6 -3.52 -10.25 10.80
CA GLU A 6 -3.76 -10.89 9.53
C GLU A 6 -2.46 -11.19 8.81
N ASP A 7 -2.44 -12.32 8.13
CA ASP A 7 -1.27 -12.69 7.36
C ASP A 7 -1.16 -11.85 6.10
N TRP A 8 0.08 -11.58 5.72
CA TRP A 8 0.33 -10.90 4.48
C TRP A 8 0.24 -11.89 3.34
N VAL A 9 -0.59 -11.58 2.37
CA VAL A 9 -0.77 -12.43 1.20
C VAL A 9 -0.03 -11.81 0.03
N LYS A 10 0.84 -12.58 -0.59
CA LYS A 10 1.59 -12.10 -1.71
C LYS A 10 0.67 -11.91 -2.92
N THR A 11 0.66 -10.71 -3.46
CA THR A 11 -0.17 -10.39 -4.59
C THR A 11 0.67 -9.73 -5.67
N SER A 12 0.52 -10.19 -6.90
CA SER A 12 1.28 -9.63 -8.00
C SER A 12 0.48 -8.50 -8.63
N VAL A 13 1.04 -7.30 -8.60
CA VAL A 13 0.37 -6.12 -9.12
C VAL A 13 1.30 -5.34 -10.03
N SER A 14 0.78 -4.94 -11.18
CA SER A 14 1.53 -4.11 -12.11
C SER A 14 1.30 -2.65 -11.80
N LEU A 15 2.36 -1.88 -11.74
CA LEU A 15 2.28 -0.46 -11.49
C LEU A 15 2.95 0.30 -12.62
N ARG A 16 2.49 1.53 -12.84
CA ARG A 16 3.20 2.38 -13.77
C ARG A 16 4.57 2.71 -13.20
N ALA A 17 5.54 2.88 -14.10
CA ALA A 17 6.91 3.15 -13.66
C ALA A 17 6.98 4.39 -12.77
N SER A 18 6.26 5.45 -13.14
CA SER A 18 6.29 6.66 -12.34
C SER A 18 5.68 6.46 -10.96
N THR A 19 4.57 5.72 -10.90
CA THR A 19 3.93 5.45 -9.62
C THR A 19 4.84 4.60 -8.74
N ARG A 20 5.50 3.62 -9.33
CA ARG A 20 6.39 2.78 -8.57
C ARG A 20 7.55 3.58 -7.99
N ARG A 21 8.09 4.49 -8.78
CA ARG A 21 9.18 5.34 -8.31
C ARG A 21 8.76 6.22 -7.15
N ARG A 22 7.58 6.83 -7.28
CA ARG A 22 7.07 7.67 -6.21
C ARG A 22 6.79 6.87 -4.95
N LEU A 23 6.30 5.66 -5.13
CA LEU A 23 6.03 4.79 -4.00
C LEU A 23 7.29 4.46 -3.24
N LYS A 24 8.36 4.10 -3.95
CA LYS A 24 9.60 3.76 -3.30
C LYS A 24 10.18 4.96 -2.56
N THR A 25 10.12 6.13 -3.18
CA THR A 25 10.64 7.34 -2.56
C THR A 25 9.85 7.68 -1.30
N TRP A 26 8.54 7.62 -1.40
CA TRP A 26 7.69 7.96 -0.27
C TRP A 26 7.92 7.00 0.89
N ALA A 27 8.01 5.72 0.58
CA ALA A 27 8.22 4.72 1.62
C ALA A 27 9.56 4.94 2.32
N ALA A 28 10.59 5.26 1.54
CA ALA A 28 11.90 5.50 2.12
C ALA A 28 11.89 6.72 3.02
N GLU A 29 11.19 7.77 2.60
CA GLU A 29 11.14 8.99 3.39
C GLU A 29 10.40 8.80 4.70
N HIS A 30 9.45 7.88 4.72
CA HIS A 30 8.66 7.64 5.91
C HIS A 30 9.08 6.38 6.65
N ASP A 31 10.20 5.81 6.22
CA ASP A 31 10.75 4.62 6.86
C ASP A 31 9.71 3.51 6.96
N MET A 32 9.03 3.27 5.85
CA MET A 32 8.01 2.24 5.78
C MET A 32 8.35 1.27 4.68
N ARG A 33 7.81 0.07 4.79
CA ARG A 33 7.95 -0.91 3.73
C ARG A 33 6.95 -0.61 2.64
N ILE A 34 7.33 -0.95 1.40
CA ILE A 34 6.45 -0.70 0.27
C ILE A 34 5.11 -1.39 0.45
N GLN A 35 5.13 -2.62 0.94
CA GLN A 35 3.87 -3.35 1.13
C GLN A 35 2.96 -2.66 2.13
N GLU A 36 3.54 -2.04 3.16
CA GLU A 36 2.75 -1.33 4.14
C GLU A 36 2.12 -0.09 3.55
N VAL A 37 2.88 0.61 2.71
CA VAL A 37 2.36 1.81 2.06
C VAL A 37 1.23 1.44 1.12
N VAL A 38 1.42 0.39 0.34
CA VAL A 38 0.39 -0.05 -0.61
C VAL A 38 -0.87 -0.46 0.13
N ASP A 39 -0.70 -1.21 1.21
CA ASP A 39 -1.85 -1.67 1.97
C ASP A 39 -2.63 -0.48 2.54
N ALA A 40 -1.92 0.47 3.12
CA ALA A 40 -2.57 1.64 3.70
C ALA A 40 -3.27 2.47 2.62
N ALA A 41 -2.63 2.62 1.49
CA ALA A 41 -3.21 3.40 0.39
C ALA A 41 -4.47 2.74 -0.13
N LEU A 42 -4.43 1.42 -0.27
CA LEU A 42 -5.59 0.70 -0.76
C LEU A 42 -6.74 0.76 0.24
N GLU A 43 -6.44 0.63 1.51
CA GLU A 43 -7.47 0.72 2.53
C GLU A 43 -8.13 2.08 2.53
N THR A 44 -7.34 3.13 2.36
CA THR A 44 -7.87 4.47 2.31
C THR A 44 -8.74 4.65 1.08
N TYR A 45 -8.23 4.22 -0.06
CA TYR A 45 -8.95 4.38 -1.31
C TYR A 45 -10.26 3.59 -1.31
N LEU A 46 -10.20 2.35 -0.86
CA LEU A 46 -11.38 1.51 -0.82
C LEU A 46 -12.40 2.02 0.19
N GLY A 47 -11.90 2.56 1.29
CA GLY A 47 -12.80 3.14 2.27
C GLY A 47 -13.54 4.34 1.74
N LEU A 48 -12.88 5.12 0.89
CA LEU A 48 -13.52 6.30 0.32
C LEU A 48 -14.51 5.95 -0.77
N ASN A 49 -14.15 4.95 -1.58
CA ASN A 49 -14.94 4.65 -2.77
C ASN A 49 -15.76 3.39 -2.65
N GLY A 50 -15.27 2.44 -1.90
CA GLY A 50 -15.94 1.17 -1.85
C GLY A 50 -16.86 1.03 -0.68
N GLY A 51 -17.08 2.07 -0.02
CA GLY A 51 -17.82 2.01 1.22
C GLY A 51 -19.11 1.24 1.17
N GLU A 52 -19.48 0.79 0.03
CA GLU A 52 -20.65 0.05 -0.05
C GLU A 52 -20.61 -1.24 0.58
#